data_189c6642d00c7d8cdad96aac866da3e5
#
_entry.id   189c6642d00c7d8cdad96aac866da3e5
#
_cell.length_a   1.000
_cell.length_b   1.000
_cell.length_c   1.000
_cell.angle_alpha   90.00
_cell.angle_beta   90.00
_cell.angle_gamma   90.00
#
_symmetry.space_group_name_H-M   'P 1'
#
loop_
_entity.id
_entity.type
_entity.pdbx_description
1 polymer ?
#
loop_
_entity_poly.entity_id
_entity_poly.type
_entity_poly.pdbx_seq_one_letter_code
_entity_poly.pdbx_strand_id
1 'polypeptide(L)'
;MNINDITITSLETINAFDIVTGAFKFTLDELQNATIAQTQEKTDITGKQGRKLNSLKKNKAVTISGTNGLVSGGLLEMQVGSEFENKKTTVKWHDYLTVSGNAASTAYKAVGTTGNEVESVYVKNSDGTLGKTLTQGAEVAEGVFTYNPQTKALAFNDGEIADNTEIVVYYMRQIQADVLENLSDHYSGKCALYIDAFAEDKCANVYRIQFYIPKAD
;
A
#
# COMPACT_ATOMS: atom_id res chain seq x y z
N MET A 1 31.02 30.73 -2.44
CA MET A 1 29.88 30.16 -3.20
C MET A 1 28.99 31.29 -3.69
N ASN A 2 28.77 31.38 -5.00
CA ASN A 2 27.81 32.33 -5.56
C ASN A 2 26.50 31.57 -5.85
N ILE A 3 25.50 31.81 -5.04
CA ILE A 3 24.19 31.14 -5.13
C ILE A 3 23.48 31.31 -6.49
N ASN A 4 23.83 32.36 -7.24
CA ASN A 4 23.22 32.65 -8.53
C ASN A 4 23.74 31.82 -9.70
N ASP A 5 24.80 31.05 -9.48
CA ASP A 5 25.48 30.27 -10.53
C ASP A 5 25.44 28.77 -10.32
N ILE A 6 24.54 28.27 -9.46
CA ILE A 6 24.38 26.84 -9.15
C ILE A 6 23.15 26.25 -9.84
N THR A 7 23.27 25.01 -10.28
CA THR A 7 22.18 24.18 -10.83
C THR A 7 22.00 22.96 -9.94
N ILE A 8 20.78 22.69 -9.49
CA ILE A 8 20.47 21.46 -8.77
C ILE A 8 20.52 20.31 -9.77
N THR A 9 21.35 19.33 -9.48
CA THR A 9 21.58 18.17 -10.36
C THR A 9 20.77 16.95 -9.92
N SER A 10 20.61 16.73 -8.60
CA SER A 10 19.83 15.63 -8.06
C SER A 10 19.23 15.96 -6.69
N LEU A 11 18.11 15.32 -6.36
CA LEU A 11 17.59 15.20 -5.01
C LEU A 11 17.99 13.82 -4.50
N GLU A 12 18.69 13.77 -3.38
CA GLU A 12 19.27 12.53 -2.85
C GLU A 12 18.39 11.86 -1.82
N THR A 13 17.99 12.59 -0.80
CA THR A 13 17.19 12.05 0.29
C THR A 13 16.09 13.00 0.75
N ILE A 14 14.99 12.43 1.21
CA ILE A 14 13.93 13.14 1.93
C ILE A 14 13.80 12.51 3.29
N ASN A 15 14.08 13.27 4.34
CA ASN A 15 13.93 12.87 5.72
C ASN A 15 12.71 13.55 6.34
N ALA A 16 11.82 12.78 6.94
CA ALA A 16 10.61 13.26 7.58
C ALA A 16 10.67 13.12 9.10
N PHE A 17 10.25 14.18 9.78
CA PHE A 17 10.20 14.25 11.24
C PHE A 17 8.85 14.75 11.71
N ASP A 18 8.41 14.26 12.84
CA ASP A 18 7.19 14.75 13.50
C ASP A 18 7.33 16.22 13.87
N ILE A 19 6.32 17.04 13.56
CA ILE A 19 6.37 18.50 13.79
C ILE A 19 6.28 18.92 15.26
N VAL A 20 5.82 18.04 16.13
CA VAL A 20 5.61 18.33 17.56
C VAL A 20 6.75 17.76 18.39
N THR A 21 7.07 16.49 18.18
CA THR A 21 8.07 15.78 18.99
C THR A 21 9.47 15.84 18.40
N GLY A 22 9.62 16.16 17.11
CA GLY A 22 10.87 16.06 16.37
C GLY A 22 11.33 14.61 16.12
N ALA A 23 10.50 13.63 16.42
CA ALA A 23 10.83 12.22 16.20
C ALA A 23 10.96 11.91 14.71
N PHE A 24 11.93 11.08 14.37
CA PHE A 24 12.10 10.58 13.01
C PHE A 24 10.89 9.73 12.61
N LYS A 25 10.39 9.93 11.39
CA LYS A 25 9.26 9.18 10.80
C LYS A 25 9.72 8.24 9.70
N PHE A 26 10.36 8.77 8.66
CA PHE A 26 10.88 7.95 7.56
C PHE A 26 11.97 8.69 6.76
N THR A 27 12.71 7.92 5.97
CA THR A 27 13.62 8.39 4.94
C THR A 27 13.22 7.81 3.59
N LEU A 28 13.33 8.63 2.54
CA LEU A 28 13.31 8.19 1.14
C LEU A 28 14.70 8.47 0.57
N ASP A 29 15.44 7.43 0.23
CA ASP A 29 16.85 7.46 -0.18
C ASP A 29 17.09 6.89 -1.60
N GLU A 30 16.08 6.26 -2.18
CA GLU A 30 16.11 5.71 -3.54
C GLU A 30 15.23 6.55 -4.48
N LEU A 31 15.42 7.87 -4.45
CA LEU A 31 14.61 8.82 -5.21
C LEU A 31 14.96 8.80 -6.70
N GLN A 32 13.90 8.68 -7.52
CA GLN A 32 13.98 8.77 -8.97
C GLN A 32 13.08 9.92 -9.44
N ASN A 33 13.61 10.75 -10.37
CA ASN A 33 12.85 11.84 -10.99
C ASN A 33 12.16 12.79 -9.99
N ALA A 34 12.80 13.03 -8.85
CA ALA A 34 12.25 13.90 -7.82
C ALA A 34 12.31 15.37 -8.23
N THR A 35 11.23 16.11 -7.97
CA THR A 35 11.11 17.52 -8.27
C THR A 35 10.54 18.31 -7.10
N ILE A 36 11.00 19.57 -6.97
CA ILE A 36 10.43 20.55 -6.04
C ILE A 36 9.83 21.68 -6.88
N ALA A 37 8.53 21.88 -6.78
CA ALA A 37 7.83 22.97 -7.44
C ALA A 37 7.26 23.95 -6.40
N GLN A 38 7.38 25.23 -6.66
CA GLN A 38 6.80 26.27 -5.82
C GLN A 38 5.83 27.11 -6.62
N THR A 39 4.62 27.24 -6.13
CA THR A 39 3.58 28.11 -6.71
C THR A 39 3.20 29.21 -5.74
N GLN A 40 2.75 30.33 -6.27
CA GLN A 40 2.28 31.47 -5.50
C GLN A 40 1.21 32.22 -6.30
N GLU A 41 0.08 32.47 -5.69
CA GLU A 41 -0.94 33.34 -6.26
C GLU A 41 -0.55 34.80 -6.12
N LYS A 42 -0.85 35.56 -7.16
CA LYS A 42 -0.65 36.99 -7.22
C LYS A 42 -1.92 37.68 -7.61
N THR A 43 -2.40 38.60 -6.79
CA THR A 43 -3.55 39.46 -7.09
C THR A 43 -3.04 40.89 -7.26
N ASP A 44 -3.21 41.46 -8.43
CA ASP A 44 -2.84 42.83 -8.67
C ASP A 44 -4.02 43.76 -8.27
N ILE A 45 -3.73 44.74 -7.43
CA ILE A 45 -4.67 45.80 -7.06
C ILE A 45 -4.49 46.89 -8.07
N THR A 46 -5.58 47.21 -8.79
CA THR A 46 -5.59 48.25 -9.81
C THR A 46 -6.37 49.48 -9.32
N GLY A 47 -5.84 50.64 -9.62
CA GLY A 47 -6.50 51.91 -9.36
C GLY A 47 -7.28 52.45 -10.57
N LYS A 48 -7.65 53.72 -10.52
CA LYS A 48 -8.35 54.41 -11.59
C LYS A 48 -7.60 54.24 -12.93
N GLN A 49 -8.37 53.96 -14.00
CA GLN A 49 -7.86 53.71 -15.35
C GLN A 49 -6.98 52.45 -15.50
N GLY A 50 -7.16 51.45 -14.64
CA GLY A 50 -6.44 50.19 -14.75
C GLY A 50 -4.95 50.24 -14.28
N ARG A 51 -4.48 51.37 -13.72
CA ARG A 51 -3.12 51.51 -13.25
C ARG A 51 -2.88 50.56 -12.08
N LYS A 52 -1.87 49.67 -12.17
CA LYS A 52 -1.46 48.80 -11.12
C LYS A 52 -0.91 49.60 -9.93
N LEU A 53 -1.51 49.47 -8.76
CA LEU A 53 -1.10 50.13 -7.53
C LEU A 53 -0.19 49.24 -6.67
N ASN A 54 -0.57 47.98 -6.55
CA ASN A 54 0.16 47.01 -5.71
C ASN A 54 -0.11 45.57 -6.20
N SER A 55 0.68 44.62 -5.71
CA SER A 55 0.48 43.18 -5.91
C SER A 55 0.45 42.48 -4.55
N LEU A 56 -0.66 41.86 -4.24
CA LEU A 56 -0.77 40.97 -3.09
C LEU A 56 -0.36 39.57 -3.51
N LYS A 57 0.57 39.00 -2.77
CA LYS A 57 0.99 37.60 -2.94
C LYS A 57 0.38 36.79 -1.80
N LYS A 58 -0.25 35.68 -2.11
CA LYS A 58 -0.90 34.76 -1.17
C LYS A 58 -0.81 33.32 -1.67
N ASN A 59 -1.21 32.40 -0.85
CA ASN A 59 -1.34 30.97 -1.18
C ASN A 59 -0.04 30.40 -1.78
N LYS A 60 1.10 30.60 -1.06
CA LYS A 60 2.34 29.96 -1.43
C LYS A 60 2.21 28.44 -1.13
N ALA A 61 2.40 27.61 -2.15
CA ALA A 61 2.46 26.18 -2.02
C ALA A 61 3.81 25.65 -2.53
N VAL A 62 4.35 24.66 -1.83
CA VAL A 62 5.54 23.91 -2.25
C VAL A 62 5.10 22.47 -2.43
N THR A 63 5.26 21.95 -3.63
CA THR A 63 4.94 20.56 -3.97
C THR A 63 6.24 19.82 -4.24
N ILE A 64 6.37 18.66 -3.61
CA ILE A 64 7.44 17.72 -3.87
C ILE A 64 6.81 16.50 -4.50
N SER A 65 7.35 16.09 -5.63
CA SER A 65 6.95 14.87 -6.31
C SER A 65 8.18 14.07 -6.72
N GLY A 66 8.05 12.75 -6.68
CA GLY A 66 9.13 11.85 -7.04
C GLY A 66 8.66 10.41 -6.97
N THR A 67 9.46 9.52 -7.51
CA THR A 67 9.30 8.08 -7.38
C THR A 67 10.40 7.56 -6.46
N ASN A 68 10.06 6.75 -5.48
CA ASN A 68 11.04 6.04 -4.66
C ASN A 68 11.05 4.56 -5.08
N GLY A 69 12.25 3.99 -5.23
CA GLY A 69 12.42 2.60 -5.65
C GLY A 69 11.96 1.57 -4.60
N LEU A 70 11.92 1.98 -3.34
CA LEU A 70 11.54 1.14 -2.21
C LEU A 70 10.26 1.66 -1.52
N VAL A 71 9.47 0.74 -1.00
CA VAL A 71 8.30 1.10 -0.17
C VAL A 71 8.76 1.44 1.24
N SER A 72 8.43 2.65 1.70
CA SER A 72 8.69 3.06 3.09
C SER A 72 7.45 2.81 3.96
N GLY A 73 7.59 1.97 5.00
CA GLY A 73 6.53 1.72 5.98
C GLY A 73 6.08 3.00 6.69
N GLY A 74 7.01 3.83 7.13
CA GLY A 74 6.70 5.09 7.80
C GLY A 74 5.97 6.12 6.90
N LEU A 75 6.25 6.11 5.59
CA LEU A 75 5.47 6.91 4.64
C LEU A 75 4.03 6.40 4.54
N LEU A 76 3.82 5.08 4.50
CA LEU A 76 2.48 4.49 4.47
C LEU A 76 1.71 4.81 5.76
N GLU A 77 2.35 4.68 6.94
CA GLU A 77 1.77 5.07 8.23
C GLU A 77 1.31 6.53 8.23
N MET A 78 2.15 7.41 7.73
CA MET A 78 1.83 8.83 7.65
C MET A 78 0.67 9.10 6.69
N GLN A 79 0.63 8.45 5.53
CA GLN A 79 -0.45 8.61 4.54
C GLN A 79 -1.80 8.12 5.06
N VAL A 80 -1.79 6.99 5.78
CA VAL A 80 -3.00 6.37 6.32
C VAL A 80 -3.43 7.01 7.65
N GLY A 81 -2.48 7.60 8.39
CA GLY A 81 -2.71 8.14 9.72
C GLY A 81 -2.82 7.07 10.81
N SER A 82 -2.29 5.89 10.57
CA SER A 82 -2.24 4.75 11.49
C SER A 82 -0.84 4.17 11.54
N GLU A 83 -0.52 3.46 12.61
CA GLU A 83 0.77 2.76 12.75
C GLU A 83 0.63 1.27 12.43
N PHE A 84 1.72 0.63 12.02
CA PHE A 84 1.76 -0.82 11.85
C PHE A 84 1.69 -1.52 13.22
N GLU A 85 0.76 -2.43 13.36
CA GLU A 85 0.63 -3.29 14.53
C GLU A 85 0.91 -4.74 14.19
N ASN A 86 1.82 -5.37 14.92
CA ASN A 86 2.05 -6.82 14.82
C ASN A 86 0.99 -7.56 15.63
N LYS A 87 -0.03 -8.07 14.97
CA LYS A 87 -1.15 -8.74 15.64
C LYS A 87 -1.62 -9.99 14.93
N LYS A 88 -2.31 -10.86 15.69
CA LYS A 88 -3.06 -11.96 15.09
C LYS A 88 -4.25 -11.41 14.34
N THR A 89 -4.30 -11.70 13.05
CA THR A 89 -5.39 -11.28 12.17
C THR A 89 -5.83 -12.44 11.28
N THR A 90 -7.01 -12.31 10.71
CA THR A 90 -7.51 -13.23 9.70
C THR A 90 -7.35 -12.61 8.33
N VAL A 91 -6.78 -13.37 7.41
CA VAL A 91 -6.61 -12.94 6.01
C VAL A 91 -7.31 -13.90 5.09
N LYS A 92 -7.84 -13.37 4.00
CA LYS A 92 -8.40 -14.19 2.93
C LYS A 92 -7.26 -14.90 2.20
N TRP A 93 -7.41 -16.22 2.03
CA TRP A 93 -6.41 -17.08 1.42
C TRP A 93 -7.04 -17.94 0.35
N HIS A 94 -6.22 -18.46 -0.54
CA HIS A 94 -6.64 -19.45 -1.51
C HIS A 94 -5.55 -20.49 -1.71
N ASP A 95 -5.99 -21.72 -1.99
CA ASP A 95 -5.13 -22.82 -2.36
C ASP A 95 -5.55 -23.36 -3.73
N TYR A 96 -4.57 -23.72 -4.54
CA TYR A 96 -4.75 -24.57 -5.72
C TYR A 96 -4.44 -26.00 -5.33
N LEU A 97 -5.45 -26.85 -5.38
CA LEU A 97 -5.35 -28.23 -4.91
C LEU A 97 -5.75 -29.20 -6.02
N THR A 98 -5.18 -30.39 -5.99
CA THR A 98 -5.57 -31.48 -6.86
C THR A 98 -6.41 -32.48 -6.08
N VAL A 99 -7.57 -32.85 -6.61
CA VAL A 99 -8.45 -33.83 -6.00
C VAL A 99 -7.93 -35.24 -6.24
N SER A 100 -7.93 -36.07 -5.20
CA SER A 100 -7.58 -37.47 -5.26
C SER A 100 -8.45 -38.28 -4.31
N GLY A 101 -9.14 -39.33 -4.81
CA GLY A 101 -10.01 -40.17 -4.02
C GLY A 101 -11.17 -39.37 -3.38
N ASN A 102 -11.80 -38.47 -4.15
CA ASN A 102 -12.88 -37.57 -3.69
C ASN A 102 -12.48 -36.67 -2.49
N ALA A 103 -11.18 -36.36 -2.33
CA ALA A 103 -10.68 -35.54 -1.24
C ALA A 103 -9.58 -34.59 -1.69
N ALA A 104 -9.39 -33.51 -0.93
CA ALA A 104 -8.26 -32.60 -1.01
C ALA A 104 -7.93 -32.08 0.39
N SER A 105 -6.78 -31.44 0.58
CA SER A 105 -6.42 -30.88 1.88
C SER A 105 -5.86 -29.50 1.74
N THR A 106 -6.41 -28.52 2.50
CA THR A 106 -5.93 -27.14 2.51
C THR A 106 -4.56 -27.04 3.16
N ALA A 107 -3.73 -26.12 2.70
CA ALA A 107 -2.40 -25.89 3.28
C ALA A 107 -2.51 -25.43 4.74
N TYR A 108 -3.50 -24.57 5.03
CA TYR A 108 -3.72 -24.02 6.36
C TYR A 108 -5.12 -24.36 6.87
N LYS A 109 -5.27 -24.27 8.19
CA LYS A 109 -6.58 -24.43 8.83
C LYS A 109 -7.46 -23.24 8.44
N ALA A 110 -8.62 -23.51 7.86
CA ALA A 110 -9.65 -22.52 7.63
C ALA A 110 -10.28 -22.06 8.97
N VAL A 111 -10.59 -20.77 9.04
CA VAL A 111 -11.18 -20.12 10.21
C VAL A 111 -12.49 -19.47 9.79
N GLY A 112 -13.56 -19.82 10.49
CA GLY A 112 -14.90 -19.33 10.19
C GLY A 112 -15.92 -19.87 11.21
N THR A 113 -17.18 -19.66 10.94
CA THR A 113 -18.27 -20.30 11.71
C THR A 113 -18.26 -21.79 11.44
N THR A 114 -18.45 -22.60 12.46
CA THR A 114 -18.53 -24.06 12.34
C THR A 114 -19.53 -24.47 11.25
N GLY A 115 -19.05 -25.25 10.30
CA GLY A 115 -19.83 -25.67 9.11
C GLY A 115 -19.82 -24.66 7.97
N ASN A 116 -19.06 -23.56 8.08
CA ASN A 116 -18.85 -22.54 7.04
C ASN A 116 -17.45 -21.90 7.17
N GLU A 117 -16.46 -22.75 7.41
CA GLU A 117 -15.05 -22.31 7.53
C GLU A 117 -14.42 -22.02 6.18
N VAL A 118 -14.86 -22.76 5.14
CA VAL A 118 -14.41 -22.58 3.76
C VAL A 118 -15.48 -21.80 2.99
N GLU A 119 -15.10 -20.68 2.43
CA GLU A 119 -16.03 -19.76 1.77
C GLU A 119 -16.59 -20.36 0.47
N SER A 120 -15.70 -20.92 -0.36
CA SER A 120 -16.09 -21.53 -1.63
C SER A 120 -15.00 -22.43 -2.20
N VAL A 121 -15.42 -23.44 -2.95
CA VAL A 121 -14.56 -24.30 -3.76
C VAL A 121 -14.99 -24.18 -5.21
N TYR A 122 -14.07 -23.91 -6.11
CA TYR A 122 -14.29 -23.84 -7.55
C TYR A 122 -13.51 -24.95 -8.25
N VAL A 123 -14.18 -25.69 -9.10
CA VAL A 123 -13.52 -26.64 -10.00
C VAL A 123 -12.90 -25.87 -11.15
N LYS A 124 -11.63 -26.09 -11.42
CA LYS A 124 -10.93 -25.44 -12.53
C LYS A 124 -11.14 -26.25 -13.82
N ASN A 125 -11.61 -25.57 -14.85
CA ASN A 125 -11.77 -26.14 -16.18
C ASN A 125 -10.42 -26.34 -16.88
N SER A 126 -10.39 -27.16 -17.92
CA SER A 126 -9.19 -27.43 -18.74
C SER A 126 -8.63 -26.19 -19.43
N ASP A 127 -9.46 -25.18 -19.68
CA ASP A 127 -9.06 -23.87 -20.24
C ASP A 127 -8.53 -22.88 -19.19
N GLY A 128 -8.48 -23.31 -17.91
CA GLY A 128 -8.02 -22.50 -16.79
C GLY A 128 -9.08 -21.59 -16.16
N THR A 129 -10.29 -21.56 -16.69
CA THR A 129 -11.41 -20.81 -16.09
C THR A 129 -11.97 -21.51 -14.87
N LEU A 130 -12.64 -20.75 -13.98
CA LEU A 130 -13.34 -21.31 -12.83
C LEU A 130 -14.72 -21.81 -13.30
N GLY A 131 -14.97 -23.09 -13.06
CA GLY A 131 -16.20 -23.78 -13.44
C GLY A 131 -17.18 -23.94 -12.29
N LYS A 132 -17.61 -25.19 -12.05
CA LYS A 132 -18.59 -25.53 -11.01
C LYS A 132 -18.14 -25.02 -9.64
N THR A 133 -19.07 -24.39 -8.92
CA THR A 133 -18.88 -23.94 -7.53
C THR A 133 -19.51 -24.94 -6.59
N LEU A 134 -18.80 -25.30 -5.51
CA LEU A 134 -19.33 -26.12 -4.43
C LEU A 134 -19.41 -25.26 -3.15
N THR A 135 -20.39 -25.61 -2.30
CA THR A 135 -20.63 -24.98 -0.99
C THR A 135 -20.32 -25.93 0.14
N GLN A 136 -19.87 -25.40 1.29
CA GLN A 136 -19.69 -26.25 2.47
C GLN A 136 -21.01 -26.63 3.10
N GLY A 137 -21.14 -27.89 3.54
CA GLY A 137 -22.27 -28.41 4.27
C GLY A 137 -21.86 -29.38 5.37
N ALA A 138 -22.86 -29.86 6.12
CA ALA A 138 -22.63 -30.82 7.20
C ALA A 138 -22.40 -32.26 6.69
N GLU A 139 -22.98 -32.60 5.54
CA GLU A 139 -22.82 -33.89 4.87
C GLU A 139 -22.48 -33.67 3.40
N VAL A 140 -21.79 -34.64 2.83
CA VAL A 140 -21.42 -34.65 1.41
C VAL A 140 -22.65 -34.94 0.56
N ALA A 141 -22.91 -34.07 -0.41
CA ALA A 141 -24.01 -34.20 -1.37
C ALA A 141 -23.61 -33.57 -2.72
N GLU A 142 -24.46 -33.68 -3.74
CA GLU A 142 -24.21 -33.02 -5.02
C GLU A 142 -24.11 -31.49 -4.84
N GLY A 143 -22.99 -30.90 -5.29
CA GLY A 143 -22.68 -29.46 -5.11
C GLY A 143 -22.26 -29.08 -3.70
N VAL A 144 -22.13 -30.05 -2.77
CA VAL A 144 -21.83 -29.80 -1.36
C VAL A 144 -20.62 -30.63 -0.93
N PHE A 145 -19.62 -29.96 -0.37
CA PHE A 145 -18.46 -30.59 0.25
C PHE A 145 -18.49 -30.45 1.77
N THR A 146 -17.77 -31.33 2.47
CA THR A 146 -17.52 -31.16 3.91
C THR A 146 -16.06 -30.75 4.16
N TYR A 147 -15.85 -30.03 5.24
CA TYR A 147 -14.52 -29.62 5.69
C TYR A 147 -14.26 -30.05 7.12
N ASN A 148 -13.13 -30.68 7.35
CA ASN A 148 -12.68 -31.02 8.70
C ASN A 148 -11.55 -30.10 9.14
N PRO A 149 -11.77 -29.14 10.08
CA PRO A 149 -10.77 -28.16 10.48
C PRO A 149 -9.58 -28.75 11.28
N GLN A 150 -9.69 -30.00 11.77
CA GLN A 150 -8.61 -30.66 12.49
C GLN A 150 -7.58 -31.29 11.53
N THR A 151 -8.09 -31.96 10.49
CA THR A 151 -7.28 -32.61 9.47
C THR A 151 -7.03 -31.72 8.25
N LYS A 152 -7.74 -30.59 8.15
CA LYS A 152 -7.77 -29.69 7.00
C LYS A 152 -8.29 -30.33 5.71
N ALA A 153 -9.00 -31.45 5.84
CA ALA A 153 -9.47 -32.24 4.72
C ALA A 153 -10.82 -31.73 4.22
N LEU A 154 -10.92 -31.65 2.90
CA LEU A 154 -12.14 -31.47 2.13
C LEU A 154 -12.57 -32.85 1.63
N ALA A 155 -13.87 -33.19 1.74
CA ALA A 155 -14.42 -34.38 1.14
C ALA A 155 -15.56 -34.01 0.19
N PHE A 156 -15.57 -34.62 -0.97
CA PHE A 156 -16.51 -34.37 -2.07
C PHE A 156 -17.41 -35.59 -2.31
N ASN A 157 -18.54 -35.36 -2.95
CA ASN A 157 -19.43 -36.42 -3.36
C ASN A 157 -18.78 -37.34 -4.40
N ASP A 158 -19.12 -38.64 -4.34
CA ASP A 158 -18.52 -39.63 -5.23
C ASP A 158 -18.81 -39.32 -6.71
N GLY A 159 -17.76 -39.28 -7.52
CA GLY A 159 -17.85 -39.00 -8.94
C GLY A 159 -18.15 -37.54 -9.32
N GLU A 160 -18.25 -36.62 -8.34
CA GLU A 160 -18.55 -35.21 -8.61
C GLU A 160 -17.37 -34.45 -9.22
N ILE A 161 -16.18 -34.75 -8.75
CA ILE A 161 -14.90 -34.18 -9.25
C ILE A 161 -14.02 -35.36 -9.61
N ALA A 162 -13.58 -35.41 -10.87
CA ALA A 162 -12.66 -36.45 -11.33
C ALA A 162 -11.30 -36.35 -10.63
N ASP A 163 -10.65 -37.47 -10.41
CA ASP A 163 -9.31 -37.52 -9.88
C ASP A 163 -8.34 -36.72 -10.80
N ASN A 164 -7.36 -36.09 -10.16
CA ASN A 164 -6.39 -35.18 -10.78
C ASN A 164 -6.98 -33.87 -11.34
N THR A 165 -8.25 -33.56 -11.02
CA THR A 165 -8.83 -32.26 -11.35
C THR A 165 -8.30 -31.21 -10.36
N GLU A 166 -7.90 -30.04 -10.88
CA GLU A 166 -7.52 -28.91 -10.06
C GLU A 166 -8.76 -28.17 -9.54
N ILE A 167 -8.70 -27.78 -8.27
CA ILE A 167 -9.70 -26.93 -7.62
C ILE A 167 -9.04 -25.71 -7.00
N VAL A 168 -9.79 -24.62 -6.85
CA VAL A 168 -9.40 -23.43 -6.11
C VAL A 168 -10.28 -23.31 -4.89
N VAL A 169 -9.67 -23.22 -3.72
CA VAL A 169 -10.34 -23.15 -2.43
C VAL A 169 -10.09 -21.80 -1.79
N TYR A 170 -11.15 -21.04 -1.50
CA TYR A 170 -11.07 -19.76 -0.80
C TYR A 170 -11.54 -19.92 0.64
N TYR A 171 -10.71 -19.41 1.56
CA TYR A 171 -11.01 -19.46 2.99
C TYR A 171 -10.27 -18.37 3.76
N MET A 172 -10.71 -18.10 4.98
CA MET A 172 -9.98 -17.23 5.90
C MET A 172 -8.99 -18.07 6.71
N ARG A 173 -7.77 -17.57 6.90
CA ARG A 173 -6.79 -18.17 7.82
C ARG A 173 -6.29 -17.16 8.84
N GLN A 174 -5.92 -17.64 10.00
CA GLN A 174 -5.28 -16.81 11.02
C GLN A 174 -3.77 -16.80 10.83
N ILE A 175 -3.20 -15.61 10.86
CA ILE A 175 -1.76 -15.37 10.81
C ILE A 175 -1.34 -14.31 11.83
N GLN A 176 -0.06 -14.34 12.18
CA GLN A 176 0.60 -13.18 12.81
C GLN A 176 1.15 -12.32 11.68
N ALA A 177 0.76 -11.06 11.62
CA ALA A 177 1.18 -10.14 10.56
C ALA A 177 1.27 -8.72 11.08
N ASP A 178 2.09 -7.91 10.41
CA ASP A 178 2.06 -6.46 10.57
C ASP A 178 0.86 -5.90 9.77
N VAL A 179 -0.05 -5.27 10.47
CA VAL A 179 -1.32 -4.79 9.94
C VAL A 179 -1.33 -3.28 10.00
N LEU A 180 -1.59 -2.64 8.87
CA LEU A 180 -1.88 -1.21 8.77
C LEU A 180 -3.36 -1.03 8.46
N GLU A 181 -4.11 -0.46 9.41
CA GLU A 181 -5.54 -0.24 9.25
C GLU A 181 -5.80 1.14 8.60
N ASN A 182 -6.50 1.13 7.47
CA ASN A 182 -6.95 2.35 6.81
C ASN A 182 -8.39 2.66 7.24
N LEU A 183 -8.54 3.45 8.28
CA LEU A 183 -9.83 3.82 8.86
C LEU A 183 -10.30 5.17 8.31
N SER A 184 -11.60 5.32 8.13
CA SER A 184 -12.21 6.52 7.53
C SER A 184 -12.11 7.79 8.40
N ASP A 185 -11.78 7.65 9.67
CA ASP A 185 -11.60 8.72 10.65
C ASP A 185 -10.11 9.02 10.96
N HIS A 186 -9.19 8.27 10.34
CA HIS A 186 -7.76 8.50 10.40
C HIS A 186 -7.30 9.31 9.19
N TYR A 187 -6.60 10.40 9.44
CA TYR A 187 -6.13 11.32 8.41
C TYR A 187 -4.62 11.31 8.33
N SER A 188 -4.08 11.64 7.15
CA SER A 188 -2.65 11.78 6.95
C SER A 188 -2.01 12.70 7.99
N GLY A 189 -0.86 12.28 8.48
CA GLY A 189 -0.08 13.03 9.44
C GLY A 189 0.59 14.24 8.80
N LYS A 190 1.06 15.16 9.64
CA LYS A 190 1.89 16.30 9.21
C LYS A 190 3.32 16.07 9.66
N CYS A 191 4.27 16.43 8.80
CA CYS A 191 5.68 16.27 9.07
C CYS A 191 6.51 17.49 8.65
N ALA A 192 7.68 17.62 9.24
CA ALA A 192 8.74 18.50 8.74
C ALA A 192 9.65 17.70 7.80
N LEU A 193 9.96 18.26 6.64
CA LEU A 193 10.81 17.60 5.65
C LEU A 193 12.17 18.30 5.55
N TYR A 194 13.22 17.50 5.53
CA TYR A 194 14.59 17.88 5.21
C TYR A 194 15.00 17.14 3.94
N ILE A 195 15.31 17.90 2.90
CA ILE A 195 15.59 17.36 1.57
C ILE A 195 17.01 17.70 1.21
N ASP A 196 17.85 16.70 1.06
CA ASP A 196 19.22 16.86 0.61
C ASP A 196 19.30 16.79 -0.91
N ALA A 197 20.05 17.70 -1.50
CA ALA A 197 20.27 17.81 -2.93
C ALA A 197 21.73 18.08 -3.25
N PHE A 198 22.18 17.61 -4.39
CA PHE A 198 23.42 18.06 -4.99
C PHE A 198 23.17 19.17 -6.00
N ALA A 199 24.10 20.09 -6.06
CA ALA A 199 24.12 21.17 -7.04
C ALA A 199 25.54 21.38 -7.55
N GLU A 200 25.65 21.82 -8.79
CA GLU A 200 26.93 22.15 -9.42
C GLU A 200 26.95 23.61 -9.85
N ASP A 201 28.13 24.23 -9.77
CA ASP A 201 28.39 25.53 -10.35
C ASP A 201 28.95 25.41 -11.80
N LYS A 202 29.14 26.56 -12.47
CA LYS A 202 29.70 26.63 -13.82
C LYS A 202 31.10 26.06 -13.95
N CYS A 203 31.79 25.86 -12.83
CA CYS A 203 33.15 25.29 -12.77
C CYS A 203 33.14 23.80 -12.40
N ALA A 204 31.96 23.15 -12.40
CA ALA A 204 31.77 21.77 -11.99
C ALA A 204 32.11 21.45 -10.52
N ASN A 205 32.13 22.47 -9.66
CA ASN A 205 32.23 22.23 -8.23
C ASN A 205 30.88 21.74 -7.69
N VAL A 206 30.91 20.65 -6.93
CA VAL A 206 29.72 20.06 -6.34
C VAL A 206 29.46 20.63 -4.95
N TYR A 207 28.22 20.98 -4.69
CA TYR A 207 27.73 21.50 -3.42
C TYR A 207 26.59 20.66 -2.91
N ARG A 208 26.50 20.44 -1.60
CA ARG A 208 25.32 19.86 -0.94
C ARG A 208 24.42 21.00 -0.45
N ILE A 209 23.16 20.94 -0.80
CA ILE A 209 22.13 21.91 -0.41
C ILE A 209 21.04 21.16 0.34
N GLN A 210 20.52 21.76 1.41
CA GLN A 210 19.40 21.21 2.14
C GLN A 210 18.21 22.18 2.05
N PHE A 211 17.06 21.64 1.64
CA PHE A 211 15.77 22.33 1.72
C PHE A 211 15.06 21.91 2.98
N TYR A 212 14.51 22.88 3.70
CA TYR A 212 13.71 22.64 4.89
C TYR A 212 12.27 23.10 4.65
N ILE A 213 11.32 22.19 4.86
CA ILE A 213 9.88 22.46 4.79
C ILE A 213 9.31 22.16 6.18
N PRO A 214 8.94 23.18 6.96
CA PRO A 214 8.56 23.00 8.36
C PRO A 214 7.23 22.29 8.56
N LYS A 215 6.40 22.21 7.50
CA LYS A 215 5.08 21.55 7.55
C LYS A 215 4.71 21.08 6.16
N ALA A 216 4.66 19.77 5.99
CA ALA A 216 4.14 19.06 4.82
C ALA A 216 2.96 18.18 5.24
N ASP A 217 2.03 17.98 4.31
CA ASP A 217 0.82 17.15 4.48
C ASP A 217 0.89 16.00 3.48
#